data_a13e29f66adffdcacf329fb9537ad109
#
_entry.id   a13e29f66adffdcacf329fb9537ad109
#
_cell.length_a   1.000
_cell.length_b   1.000
_cell.length_c   1.000
_cell.angle_alpha   90.00
_cell.angle_beta   90.00
_cell.angle_gamma   90.00
#
_symmetry.space_group_name_H-M   'P 1'
#
loop_
_entity.id
_entity.type
_entity.pdbx_description
1 polymer ?
#
loop_
_entity_poly.entity_id
_entity_poly.type
_entity_poly.pdbx_seq_one_letter_code
_entity_poly.pdbx_strand_id
1 'polypeptide(L)'
;MKLDNYNNLLELFVDQYKLSNKDEIFLQSLKDKALKFSWKQTYDCIQKLSNHIRKYISPKDRCLLISENRPEWLISDLAIMFAGGITVPAY
;
A
#
# COMPACT_ATOMS: atom_id res chain seq x y z
N MET A 1 -10.87 -14.11 7.49
CA MET A 1 -10.95 -13.00 6.52
C MET A 1 -11.66 -13.47 5.27
N LYS A 2 -12.68 -12.77 4.84
CA LYS A 2 -13.46 -13.11 3.65
C LYS A 2 -13.14 -12.13 2.54
N LEU A 3 -12.38 -12.57 1.54
CA LEU A 3 -11.93 -11.72 0.45
C LEU A 3 -13.08 -11.27 -0.46
N ASP A 4 -14.13 -12.07 -0.56
CA ASP A 4 -15.29 -11.77 -1.39
C ASP A 4 -16.16 -10.61 -0.86
N ASN A 5 -15.94 -10.18 0.40
CA ASN A 5 -16.58 -9.01 0.96
C ASN A 5 -15.90 -7.69 0.57
N TYR A 6 -14.80 -7.75 -0.17
CA TYR A 6 -13.99 -6.58 -0.51
C TYR A 6 -13.92 -6.41 -2.03
N ASN A 7 -14.14 -5.19 -2.48
CA ASN A 7 -14.10 -4.86 -3.91
C ASN A 7 -12.68 -4.77 -4.44
N ASN A 8 -11.69 -4.51 -3.56
CA ASN A 8 -10.30 -4.41 -3.96
C ASN A 8 -9.37 -4.57 -2.74
N LEU A 9 -8.08 -4.65 -3.03
CA LEU A 9 -7.05 -4.81 -2.01
C LEU A 9 -7.03 -3.64 -1.02
N LEU A 10 -7.35 -2.44 -1.48
CA LEU A 10 -7.37 -1.24 -0.63
C LEU A 10 -8.40 -1.35 0.49
N GLU A 11 -9.62 -1.76 0.17
CA GLU A 11 -10.68 -1.93 1.17
C GLU A 11 -10.28 -2.99 2.20
N LEU A 12 -9.71 -4.10 1.74
CA LEU A 12 -9.21 -5.15 2.62
C LEU A 12 -8.15 -4.61 3.58
N PHE A 13 -7.18 -3.87 3.04
CA PHE A 13 -6.11 -3.29 3.86
C PHE A 13 -6.66 -2.34 4.93
N VAL A 14 -7.56 -1.43 4.56
CA VAL A 14 -8.13 -0.45 5.50
C VAL A 14 -8.88 -1.15 6.62
N ASP A 15 -9.67 -2.17 6.31
CA ASP A 15 -10.41 -2.91 7.33
C ASP A 15 -9.47 -3.65 8.28
N GLN A 16 -8.45 -4.30 7.76
CA GLN A 16 -7.47 -5.01 8.58
C GLN A 16 -6.66 -4.02 9.44
N TYR A 17 -6.35 -2.85 8.90
CA TYR A 17 -5.67 -1.80 9.66
C TYR A 17 -6.50 -1.35 10.86
N LYS A 18 -7.80 -1.13 10.69
CA LYS A 18 -8.70 -0.72 11.78
C LYS A 18 -8.79 -1.76 12.90
N LEU A 19 -8.69 -3.04 12.55
CA LEU A 19 -8.77 -4.14 13.51
C LEU A 19 -7.41 -4.49 14.14
N SER A 20 -6.31 -3.99 13.58
CA SER A 20 -4.97 -4.38 13.98
C SER A 20 -4.50 -3.69 15.25
N ASN A 21 -3.49 -4.27 15.89
CA ASN A 21 -2.62 -3.57 16.81
C ASN A 21 -1.64 -2.72 15.99
N LYS A 22 -1.72 -1.40 16.13
CA LYS A 22 -0.98 -0.44 15.27
C LYS A 22 0.53 -0.57 15.37
N ASP A 23 1.03 -1.11 16.50
CA ASP A 23 2.47 -1.27 16.73
C ASP A 23 3.01 -2.62 16.26
N GLU A 24 2.15 -3.56 15.87
CA GLU A 24 2.60 -4.84 15.32
C GLU A 24 3.26 -4.66 13.96
N ILE A 25 4.27 -5.50 13.70
CA ILE A 25 4.94 -5.54 12.40
C ILE A 25 3.98 -6.11 11.37
N PHE A 26 3.78 -5.37 10.28
CA PHE A 26 2.97 -5.80 9.16
C PHE A 26 3.83 -6.25 7.98
N LEU A 27 4.90 -5.51 7.69
CA LEU A 27 5.79 -5.81 6.56
C LEU A 27 7.23 -5.93 7.06
N GLN A 28 7.97 -6.87 6.51
CA GLN A 28 9.39 -7.06 6.80
C GLN A 28 10.11 -7.50 5.53
N SER A 29 11.26 -6.90 5.27
CA SER A 29 12.10 -7.31 4.15
C SER A 29 12.72 -8.68 4.41
N LEU A 30 12.70 -9.55 3.41
CA LEU A 30 13.38 -10.85 3.48
C LEU A 30 14.89 -10.71 3.36
N LYS A 31 15.37 -9.67 2.68
CA LYS A 31 16.79 -9.41 2.47
C LYS A 31 17.42 -8.65 3.64
N ASP A 32 16.69 -7.72 4.21
CA ASP A 32 17.15 -6.89 5.34
C ASP A 32 16.11 -6.95 6.45
N LYS A 33 16.35 -7.80 7.44
CA LYS A 33 15.43 -8.00 8.55
C LYS A 33 15.26 -6.78 9.44
N ALA A 34 16.18 -5.80 9.35
CA ALA A 34 16.05 -4.54 10.07
C ALA A 34 15.02 -3.63 9.41
N LEU A 35 14.69 -3.84 8.13
CA LEU A 35 13.69 -3.06 7.43
C LEU A 35 12.30 -3.65 7.71
N LYS A 36 11.63 -3.07 8.69
CA LYS A 36 10.31 -3.50 9.16
C LYS A 36 9.35 -2.33 9.19
N PHE A 37 8.09 -2.61 8.91
CA PHE A 37 7.03 -1.61 8.98
C PHE A 37 5.89 -2.13 9.85
N SER A 38 5.53 -1.39 10.89
CA SER A 38 4.30 -1.66 11.65
C SER A 38 3.09 -1.28 10.82
N TRP A 39 1.91 -1.66 11.27
CA TRP A 39 0.66 -1.25 10.64
C TRP A 39 0.57 0.27 10.53
N LYS A 40 0.90 0.98 11.62
CA LYS A 40 0.87 2.44 11.64
C LYS A 40 1.88 3.05 10.69
N GLN A 41 3.12 2.58 10.70
CA GLN A 41 4.17 3.07 9.80
C GLN A 41 3.79 2.85 8.34
N THR A 42 3.24 1.68 8.02
CA THR A 42 2.76 1.36 6.67
C THR A 42 1.66 2.32 6.23
N TYR A 43 0.66 2.52 7.10
CA TYR A 43 -0.44 3.42 6.81
C TYR A 43 0.05 4.86 6.60
N ASP A 44 0.92 5.35 7.47
CA ASP A 44 1.47 6.71 7.36
C ASP A 44 2.26 6.91 6.06
N CYS A 45 3.08 5.94 5.68
CA CYS A 45 3.82 5.97 4.41
C CYS A 45 2.87 6.00 3.22
N ILE A 46 1.82 5.18 3.24
CA ILE A 46 0.82 5.14 2.18
C ILE A 46 0.13 6.49 2.05
N GLN A 47 -0.27 7.10 3.15
CA GLN A 47 -0.95 8.40 3.15
C GLN A 47 -0.06 9.51 2.58
N LYS A 48 1.20 9.58 3.01
CA LYS A 48 2.13 10.59 2.52
C LYS A 48 2.40 10.44 1.03
N LEU A 49 2.65 9.20 0.58
CA LEU A 49 2.91 8.93 -0.82
C LEU A 49 1.66 9.18 -1.67
N SER A 50 0.50 8.79 -1.19
CA SER A 50 -0.78 9.03 -1.86
C SER A 50 -1.05 10.52 -2.06
N ASN A 51 -0.83 11.34 -1.03
CA ASN A 51 -1.00 12.78 -1.12
C ASN A 51 -0.04 13.40 -2.15
N HIS A 52 1.17 12.87 -2.24
CA HIS A 52 2.13 13.31 -3.25
C HIS A 52 1.67 12.93 -4.66
N ILE A 53 1.24 11.69 -4.86
CA ILE A 53 0.79 11.18 -6.15
C ILE A 53 -0.42 11.98 -6.67
N ARG A 54 -1.36 12.33 -5.80
CA ARG A 54 -2.56 13.11 -6.17
C ARG A 54 -2.26 14.42 -6.86
N LYS A 55 -1.07 14.97 -6.67
CA LYS A 55 -0.65 16.21 -7.33
C LYS A 55 -0.39 16.02 -8.82
N TYR A 56 -0.19 14.79 -9.26
CA TYR A 56 0.25 14.47 -10.62
C TYR A 56 -0.73 13.64 -11.43
N ILE A 57 -1.76 13.06 -10.78
CA ILE A 57 -2.71 12.18 -11.45
C ILE A 57 -4.15 12.64 -11.24
N SER A 58 -5.00 12.25 -12.19
CA SER A 58 -6.46 12.33 -12.06
C SER A 58 -7.02 10.97 -11.68
N PRO A 59 -8.26 10.90 -11.13
CA PRO A 59 -8.87 9.62 -10.82
C PRO A 59 -8.86 8.66 -12.02
N LYS A 60 -8.55 7.39 -11.77
CA LYS A 60 -8.45 6.32 -12.74
C LYS A 60 -7.27 6.41 -13.70
N ASP A 61 -6.34 7.36 -13.51
CA ASP A 61 -5.09 7.36 -14.26
C ASP A 61 -4.31 6.07 -13.99
N ARG A 62 -3.67 5.55 -15.03
CA ARG A 62 -2.83 4.37 -14.93
C ARG A 62 -1.42 4.75 -14.50
N CYS A 63 -0.95 4.13 -13.44
CA CYS A 63 0.39 4.39 -12.89
C CYS A 63 1.24 3.14 -13.04
N LEU A 64 2.31 3.24 -13.83
CA LEU A 64 3.26 2.16 -14.01
C LEU A 64 4.13 2.03 -12.75
N LEU A 65 4.12 0.85 -12.15
CA LEU A 65 4.92 0.54 -10.97
C LEU A 65 6.01 -0.46 -11.34
N ILE A 66 7.25 0.02 -11.36
CA ILE A 66 8.43 -0.80 -11.63
C ILE A 66 9.19 -0.96 -10.33
N SER A 67 9.22 -2.18 -9.79
CA SER A 67 9.90 -2.44 -8.54
C SER A 67 10.16 -3.93 -8.36
N GLU A 68 11.16 -4.24 -7.54
CA GLU A 68 11.33 -5.60 -7.04
C GLU A 68 10.30 -5.89 -5.95
N ASN A 69 10.11 -7.16 -5.62
CA ASN A 69 9.21 -7.63 -4.58
C ASN A 69 9.74 -7.25 -3.20
N ARG A 70 9.41 -6.04 -2.73
CA ARG A 70 9.83 -5.48 -1.44
C ARG A 70 8.62 -4.91 -0.70
N PRO A 71 8.74 -4.63 0.62
CA PRO A 71 7.68 -3.92 1.35
C PRO A 71 7.26 -2.62 0.66
N GLU A 72 8.20 -1.86 0.11
CA GLU A 72 7.93 -0.61 -0.60
C GLU A 72 7.02 -0.81 -1.81
N TRP A 73 7.05 -1.99 -2.45
CA TRP A 73 6.17 -2.29 -3.57
C TRP A 73 4.70 -2.28 -3.13
N LEU A 74 4.39 -2.96 -2.03
CA LEU A 74 3.02 -2.99 -1.50
C LEU A 74 2.57 -1.60 -1.06
N ILE A 75 3.44 -0.84 -0.39
CA ILE A 75 3.16 0.53 0.03
C ILE A 75 2.84 1.39 -1.19
N SER A 76 3.64 1.29 -2.26
CA SER A 76 3.45 2.05 -3.48
C SER A 76 2.14 1.68 -4.18
N ASP A 77 1.83 0.39 -4.27
CA ASP A 77 0.59 -0.10 -4.87
C ASP A 77 -0.63 0.45 -4.14
N LEU A 78 -0.65 0.33 -2.82
CA LEU A 78 -1.74 0.85 -2.01
C LEU A 78 -1.83 2.38 -2.08
N ALA A 79 -0.69 3.09 -2.13
CA ALA A 79 -0.68 4.54 -2.24
C ALA A 79 -1.29 5.01 -3.57
N ILE A 80 -1.01 4.32 -4.67
CA ILE A 80 -1.62 4.61 -5.97
C ILE A 80 -3.13 4.43 -5.89
N MET A 81 -3.59 3.34 -5.28
CA MET A 81 -5.03 3.08 -5.12
C MET A 81 -5.70 4.14 -4.24
N PHE A 82 -5.07 4.55 -3.14
CA PHE A 82 -5.58 5.63 -2.29
C PHE A 82 -5.68 6.95 -3.04
N ALA A 83 -4.78 7.21 -3.98
CA ALA A 83 -4.80 8.42 -4.80
C ALA A 83 -5.86 8.36 -5.91
N GLY A 84 -6.54 7.24 -6.06
CA GLY A 84 -7.56 7.03 -7.10
C GLY A 84 -7.00 6.54 -8.42
N GLY A 85 -5.72 6.18 -8.47
CA GLY A 85 -5.08 5.64 -9.67
C GLY A 85 -5.27 4.15 -9.83
N ILE A 86 -4.83 3.66 -10.98
CA ILE A 86 -4.83 2.24 -11.30
C ILE A 86 -3.39 1.79 -11.46
N THR A 87 -2.95 0.83 -10.64
CA THR A 87 -1.59 0.31 -10.71
C THR A 87 -1.44 -0.63 -11.91
N VAL A 88 -0.39 -0.39 -12.69
CA VAL A 88 0.04 -1.30 -13.77
C VAL A 88 1.41 -1.83 -13.38
N PRO A 89 1.50 -3.07 -12.87
CA PRO A 89 2.79 -3.62 -12.43
C PRO A 89 3.68 -3.99 -13.63
N ALA A 90 4.97 -3.77 -13.47
CA ALA A 90 6.01 -4.19 -14.41
C ALA A 90 7.18 -4.78 -13.64
N TYR A 91 7.69 -5.89 -14.13
CA TYR A 91 8.79 -6.62 -13.50
C TYR A 91 10.06 -6.53 -14.32
#